data_02d9ad250155a9530f39e452760bb29b
#
_entry.id   02d9ad250155a9530f39e452760bb29b
#
_cell.length_a   1.000
_cell.length_b   1.000
_cell.length_c   1.000
_cell.angle_alpha   90.00
_cell.angle_beta   90.00
_cell.angle_gamma   90.00
#
_symmetry.space_group_name_H-M   'P 1'
#
loop_
_entity.id
_entity.type
_entity.pdbx_description
1 polymer ?
#
loop_
_entity_poly.entity_id
_entity_poly.type
_entity_poly.pdbx_seq_one_letter_code
_entity_poly.pdbx_strand_id
1 'polypeptide(L)'
;MRRYSFFMCLLFLVAAINAQDRPPHPELENPAIQGINKEEARAAFVSYESREAALQNERENSSQWQSLNGTWDFKFVKGVSKRLEGFAEPGLELSDWDKIIVPSNMEIQGYGYPIYTNVSYEFYPHWNFNPPYVNDLEDNNVGYYRRNFEIPQEWDGQQVFIHFGSIKSVGFVWVNGEKVGMSKDSKTPQEFDVTTYIRPGTNTVAVEVFRWSD
;
A
#
# COMPACT_ATOMS: atom_id res chain seq x y z
N MET A 1 32.22 -1.25 65.22
CA MET A 1 32.42 -1.66 63.84
C MET A 1 31.10 -1.38 63.05
N ARG A 2 31.05 -0.30 62.34
CA ARG A 2 29.87 0.09 61.46
C ARG A 2 30.11 -0.45 60.06
N ARG A 3 29.25 -1.36 59.60
CA ARG A 3 29.23 -1.85 58.24
C ARG A 3 28.41 -0.86 57.37
N TYR A 4 29.08 -0.21 56.41
CA TYR A 4 28.41 0.57 55.36
C TYR A 4 28.05 -0.39 54.22
N SER A 5 26.74 -0.60 54.00
CA SER A 5 26.23 -1.26 52.82
C SER A 5 26.19 -0.26 51.68
N PHE A 6 27.00 -0.48 50.69
CA PHE A 6 27.00 0.31 49.44
C PHE A 6 25.90 -0.22 48.54
N PHE A 7 24.80 0.51 48.42
CA PHE A 7 23.74 0.22 47.46
C PHE A 7 24.15 0.81 46.11
N MET A 8 24.58 -0.03 45.18
CA MET A 8 24.90 0.38 43.81
C MET A 8 23.60 0.40 43.03
N CYS A 9 23.01 1.59 42.83
CA CYS A 9 21.89 1.82 41.90
C CYS A 9 22.40 1.70 40.47
N LEU A 10 22.12 0.57 39.83
CA LEU A 10 22.29 0.41 38.38
C LEU A 10 21.15 1.18 37.68
N LEU A 11 21.45 2.37 37.21
CA LEU A 11 20.58 3.13 36.28
C LEU A 11 20.61 2.42 34.93
N PHE A 12 19.58 1.64 34.62
CA PHE A 12 19.29 1.23 33.26
C PHE A 12 18.79 2.48 32.50
N LEU A 13 19.66 3.09 31.74
CA LEU A 13 19.28 4.04 30.72
C LEU A 13 18.62 3.23 29.60
N VAL A 14 17.31 3.08 29.66
CA VAL A 14 16.53 2.66 28.51
C VAL A 14 16.54 3.84 27.54
N ALA A 15 17.40 3.81 26.54
CA ALA A 15 17.31 4.68 25.41
C ALA A 15 15.94 4.39 24.75
N ALA A 16 14.96 5.23 25.02
CA ALA A 16 13.76 5.26 24.23
C ALA A 16 14.20 5.66 22.80
N ILE A 17 14.38 4.68 21.94
CA ILE A 17 14.54 4.92 20.52
C ILE A 17 13.19 5.48 20.11
N ASN A 18 13.15 6.78 19.86
CA ASN A 18 11.97 7.44 19.33
C ASN A 18 11.56 6.71 18.05
N ALA A 19 10.32 6.22 18.02
CA ALA A 19 9.75 5.53 16.84
C ALA A 19 9.76 6.41 15.57
N GLN A 20 10.07 7.70 15.72
CA GLN A 20 10.19 8.68 14.63
C GLN A 20 11.46 8.55 13.78
N ASP A 21 12.49 7.83 14.23
CA ASP A 21 13.78 7.74 13.52
C ASP A 21 13.91 6.50 12.62
N ARG A 22 12.84 5.72 12.49
CA ARG A 22 12.84 4.57 11.57
C ARG A 22 11.96 4.87 10.37
N PRO A 23 12.44 4.60 9.14
CA PRO A 23 11.57 4.64 7.98
C PRO A 23 10.36 3.74 8.24
N PRO A 24 9.17 4.16 7.86
CA PRO A 24 7.93 3.42 8.10
C PRO A 24 8.00 2.00 7.53
N HIS A 25 8.69 1.88 6.41
CA HIS A 25 8.99 0.63 5.73
C HIS A 25 10.46 0.68 5.31
N PRO A 26 11.33 -0.16 5.86
CA PRO A 26 12.73 -0.21 5.45
C PRO A 26 12.89 -0.50 3.96
N GLU A 27 11.88 -1.14 3.36
CA GLU A 27 11.81 -1.43 1.94
C GLU A 27 11.68 -0.16 1.08
N LEU A 28 11.08 0.91 1.62
CA LEU A 28 10.84 2.16 0.89
C LEU A 28 12.13 2.83 0.41
N GLU A 29 13.20 2.68 1.19
CA GLU A 29 14.51 3.28 0.96
C GLU A 29 15.59 2.24 0.59
N ASN A 30 15.20 1.04 0.19
CA ASN A 30 16.11 -0.02 -0.21
C ASN A 30 15.99 -0.32 -1.71
N PRO A 31 16.90 0.19 -2.56
CA PRO A 31 16.83 0.00 -4.01
C PRO A 31 16.92 -1.46 -4.47
N ALA A 32 17.41 -2.36 -3.61
CA ALA A 32 17.48 -3.78 -3.93
C ALA A 32 16.11 -4.48 -3.85
N ILE A 33 15.11 -3.83 -3.21
CA ILE A 33 13.77 -4.39 -3.04
C ILE A 33 12.81 -3.66 -3.97
N GLN A 34 12.39 -4.31 -5.04
CA GLN A 34 11.42 -3.78 -6.01
C GLN A 34 10.00 -4.29 -5.76
N GLY A 35 9.86 -5.38 -5.04
CA GLY A 35 8.58 -5.96 -4.66
C GLY A 35 8.72 -7.03 -3.59
N ILE A 36 7.64 -7.27 -2.85
CA ILE A 36 7.50 -8.34 -1.86
C ILE A 36 6.18 -9.03 -2.13
N ASN A 37 6.19 -10.36 -2.23
CA ASN A 37 5.02 -11.19 -2.56
C ASN A 37 4.27 -10.72 -3.81
N LYS A 38 4.95 -10.03 -4.70
CA LYS A 38 4.43 -9.62 -6.01
C LYS A 38 4.69 -10.75 -6.99
N GLU A 39 3.66 -11.13 -7.74
CA GLU A 39 3.80 -12.08 -8.84
C GLU A 39 4.75 -11.57 -9.92
N GLU A 40 5.36 -12.48 -10.66
CA GLU A 40 6.19 -12.11 -11.80
C GLU A 40 5.37 -11.42 -12.88
N ALA A 41 5.97 -10.43 -13.53
CA ALA A 41 5.31 -9.67 -14.57
C ALA A 41 4.94 -10.58 -15.75
N ARG A 42 3.69 -10.51 -16.17
CA ARG A 42 3.13 -11.26 -17.30
C ARG A 42 2.13 -10.44 -18.08
N ALA A 43 1.77 -10.89 -19.28
CA ALA A 43 0.68 -10.30 -20.01
C ALA A 43 -0.64 -10.46 -19.25
N ALA A 44 -1.45 -9.41 -19.20
CA ALA A 44 -2.76 -9.47 -18.58
C ALA A 44 -3.66 -10.45 -19.34
N PHE A 45 -4.39 -11.27 -18.60
CA PHE A 45 -5.43 -12.14 -19.14
C PHE A 45 -6.60 -12.22 -18.15
N VAL A 46 -7.71 -12.77 -18.62
CA VAL A 46 -8.89 -13.06 -17.82
C VAL A 46 -9.23 -14.52 -18.03
N SER A 47 -9.52 -15.22 -16.94
CA SER A 47 -10.05 -16.59 -16.99
C SER A 47 -11.54 -16.56 -17.30
N TYR A 48 -12.02 -17.56 -18.03
CA TYR A 48 -13.44 -17.74 -18.36
C TYR A 48 -13.84 -19.20 -18.15
N GLU A 49 -15.13 -19.42 -17.91
CA GLU A 49 -15.71 -20.74 -17.65
C GLU A 49 -15.74 -21.62 -18.90
N SER A 50 -15.76 -21.01 -20.08
CA SER A 50 -15.83 -21.69 -21.35
C SER A 50 -15.10 -20.96 -22.47
N ARG A 51 -14.81 -21.69 -23.54
CA ARG A 51 -14.24 -21.10 -24.75
C ARG A 51 -15.18 -20.09 -25.38
N GLU A 52 -16.49 -20.35 -25.35
CA GLU A 52 -17.52 -19.48 -25.91
C GLU A 52 -17.54 -18.13 -25.16
N ALA A 53 -17.47 -18.15 -23.82
CA ALA A 53 -17.36 -16.93 -23.02
C ALA A 53 -16.05 -16.18 -23.30
N ALA A 54 -14.93 -16.89 -23.43
CA ALA A 54 -13.64 -16.30 -23.75
C ALA A 54 -13.62 -15.61 -25.12
N LEU A 55 -14.34 -16.18 -26.12
CA LEU A 55 -14.44 -15.60 -27.47
C LEU A 55 -15.25 -14.30 -27.50
N GLN A 56 -16.14 -14.07 -26.55
CA GLN A 56 -16.85 -12.79 -26.40
C GLN A 56 -15.92 -11.68 -25.87
N ASN A 57 -14.86 -12.06 -25.14
CA ASN A 57 -13.84 -11.15 -24.59
C ASN A 57 -14.41 -10.03 -23.69
N GLU A 58 -15.50 -10.32 -22.98
CA GLU A 58 -16.15 -9.41 -22.04
C GLU A 58 -15.84 -9.88 -20.61
N ARG A 59 -14.77 -9.35 -20.03
CA ARG A 59 -14.28 -9.79 -18.70
C ARG A 59 -15.30 -9.60 -17.59
N GLU A 60 -16.18 -8.64 -17.71
CA GLU A 60 -17.25 -8.34 -16.76
C GLU A 60 -18.27 -9.47 -16.66
N ASN A 61 -18.34 -10.33 -17.68
CA ASN A 61 -19.23 -11.50 -17.72
C ASN A 61 -18.58 -12.78 -17.16
N SER A 62 -17.28 -12.74 -16.82
CA SER A 62 -16.64 -13.89 -16.21
C SER A 62 -17.00 -14.01 -14.73
N SER A 63 -17.41 -15.19 -14.30
CA SER A 63 -17.61 -15.50 -12.87
C SER A 63 -16.30 -15.58 -12.08
N GLN A 64 -15.16 -15.61 -12.79
CA GLN A 64 -13.82 -15.65 -12.20
C GLN A 64 -13.17 -14.28 -12.10
N TRP A 65 -13.93 -13.22 -12.31
CA TRP A 65 -13.42 -11.85 -12.26
C TRP A 65 -14.37 -10.91 -11.52
N GLN A 66 -13.82 -10.01 -10.73
CA GLN A 66 -14.58 -8.98 -10.01
C GLN A 66 -13.85 -7.65 -10.07
N SER A 67 -14.58 -6.57 -10.39
CA SER A 67 -14.04 -5.22 -10.37
C SER A 67 -14.02 -4.62 -8.98
N LEU A 68 -12.87 -4.10 -8.57
CA LEU A 68 -12.72 -3.24 -7.40
C LEU A 68 -12.68 -1.76 -7.77
N ASN A 69 -12.94 -1.40 -9.04
CA ASN A 69 -13.07 -0.01 -9.47
C ASN A 69 -14.29 0.67 -8.82
N GLY A 70 -14.22 1.98 -8.67
CA GLY A 70 -15.30 2.79 -8.12
C GLY A 70 -14.88 3.60 -6.90
N THR A 71 -15.79 3.81 -5.98
CA THR A 71 -15.56 4.65 -4.80
C THR A 71 -14.84 3.86 -3.70
N TRP A 72 -13.74 4.42 -3.21
CA TRP A 72 -12.98 3.91 -2.06
C TRP A 72 -13.01 4.92 -0.92
N ASP A 73 -12.84 4.45 0.30
CA ASP A 73 -12.50 5.29 1.44
C ASP A 73 -11.05 5.75 1.30
N PHE A 74 -10.80 7.03 1.62
CA PHE A 74 -9.51 7.65 1.37
C PHE A 74 -9.08 8.58 2.50
N LYS A 75 -7.81 8.51 2.87
CA LYS A 75 -7.20 9.47 3.77
C LYS A 75 -5.89 9.96 3.18
N PHE A 76 -5.76 11.28 3.06
CA PHE A 76 -4.55 11.92 2.60
C PHE A 76 -3.72 12.41 3.79
N VAL A 77 -2.42 12.13 3.76
CA VAL A 77 -1.46 12.62 4.75
C VAL A 77 -0.29 13.31 4.06
N LYS A 78 -0.01 14.54 4.48
CA LYS A 78 1.10 15.32 3.98
C LYS A 78 2.38 14.96 4.72
N GLY A 79 3.35 14.36 3.99
CA GLY A 79 4.64 13.94 4.50
C GLY A 79 4.61 12.62 5.27
N VAL A 80 5.65 11.81 5.08
CA VAL A 80 5.78 10.46 5.62
C VAL A 80 5.81 10.45 7.15
N SER A 81 6.37 11.49 7.78
CA SER A 81 6.47 11.58 9.25
C SER A 81 5.11 11.61 9.97
N LYS A 82 4.03 11.91 9.24
CA LYS A 82 2.66 11.95 9.78
C LYS A 82 1.82 10.76 9.38
N ARG A 83 2.44 9.70 8.90
CA ARG A 83 1.72 8.50 8.44
C ARG A 83 0.83 7.91 9.52
N LEU A 84 -0.23 7.22 9.08
CA LEU A 84 -1.19 6.58 9.95
C LEU A 84 -0.73 5.16 10.30
N GLU A 85 -0.83 4.82 11.58
CA GLU A 85 -0.72 3.44 12.04
C GLU A 85 -2.13 2.83 12.16
N GLY A 86 -2.21 1.50 12.04
CA GLY A 86 -3.46 0.77 12.19
C GLY A 86 -4.51 1.05 11.11
N PHE A 87 -4.17 1.77 10.03
CA PHE A 87 -5.14 2.12 8.98
C PHE A 87 -5.74 0.90 8.25
N ALA A 88 -5.07 -0.24 8.30
CA ALA A 88 -5.51 -1.49 7.68
C ALA A 88 -6.36 -2.37 8.62
N GLU A 89 -6.45 -2.03 9.90
CA GLU A 89 -7.14 -2.84 10.90
C GLU A 89 -8.61 -3.08 10.55
N PRO A 90 -9.10 -4.33 10.66
CA PRO A 90 -10.52 -4.61 10.52
C PRO A 90 -11.35 -3.82 11.56
N GLY A 91 -12.48 -3.26 11.11
CA GLY A 91 -13.38 -2.51 12.00
C GLY A 91 -12.93 -1.07 12.32
N LEU A 92 -11.87 -0.58 11.64
CA LEU A 92 -11.49 0.84 11.77
C LEU A 92 -12.65 1.75 11.39
N GLU A 93 -12.97 2.72 12.26
CA GLU A 93 -13.96 3.77 11.99
C GLU A 93 -13.42 4.74 10.92
N LEU A 94 -14.22 4.95 9.88
CA LEU A 94 -13.84 5.76 8.71
C LEU A 94 -14.64 7.07 8.61
N SER A 95 -15.26 7.52 9.71
CA SER A 95 -16.10 8.70 9.72
C SER A 95 -15.40 10.00 9.34
N ASP A 96 -14.08 10.05 9.50
CA ASP A 96 -13.22 11.18 9.14
C ASP A 96 -12.40 10.94 7.84
N TRP A 97 -12.75 9.89 7.08
CA TRP A 97 -12.16 9.59 5.79
C TRP A 97 -12.99 10.19 4.65
N ASP A 98 -12.28 10.62 3.63
CA ASP A 98 -12.91 11.09 2.39
C ASP A 98 -13.30 9.90 1.49
N LYS A 99 -13.88 10.22 0.33
CA LYS A 99 -14.13 9.28 -0.75
C LYS A 99 -13.33 9.67 -1.96
N ILE A 100 -12.75 8.67 -2.64
CA ILE A 100 -11.98 8.85 -3.86
C ILE A 100 -12.42 7.85 -4.92
N ILE A 101 -12.36 8.25 -6.17
CA ILE A 101 -12.64 7.35 -7.31
C ILE A 101 -11.36 6.63 -7.70
N VAL A 102 -11.45 5.32 -7.84
CA VAL A 102 -10.39 4.43 -8.34
C VAL A 102 -10.91 3.73 -9.61
N PRO A 103 -10.15 3.68 -10.71
CA PRO A 103 -8.80 4.20 -10.87
C PRO A 103 -8.77 5.73 -11.09
N SER A 104 -7.81 6.40 -10.47
CA SER A 104 -7.51 7.82 -10.68
C SER A 104 -6.23 8.20 -9.93
N ASN A 105 -5.68 9.37 -10.24
CA ASN A 105 -4.61 9.96 -9.43
C ASN A 105 -5.23 10.85 -8.34
N MET A 106 -4.72 10.75 -7.12
CA MET A 106 -5.21 11.56 -6.00
C MET A 106 -5.04 13.07 -6.26
N GLU A 107 -4.00 13.47 -6.98
CA GLU A 107 -3.72 14.87 -7.26
C GLU A 107 -4.80 15.52 -8.14
N ILE A 108 -5.38 14.80 -9.11
CA ILE A 108 -6.48 15.35 -9.93
C ILE A 108 -7.81 15.38 -9.19
N GLN A 109 -7.93 14.69 -8.07
CA GLN A 109 -9.09 14.74 -7.18
C GLN A 109 -8.91 15.74 -6.03
N GLY A 110 -7.84 16.55 -6.05
CA GLY A 110 -7.62 17.66 -5.14
C GLY A 110 -6.69 17.37 -3.96
N TYR A 111 -6.05 16.21 -3.92
CA TYR A 111 -5.13 15.84 -2.84
C TYR A 111 -3.67 16.04 -3.27
N GLY A 112 -2.99 16.98 -2.64
CA GLY A 112 -1.65 17.39 -3.06
C GLY A 112 -1.69 18.29 -4.28
N TYR A 113 -0.73 18.16 -5.17
CA TYR A 113 -0.67 18.92 -6.41
C TYR A 113 -0.04 18.07 -7.53
N PRO A 114 -0.50 18.24 -8.79
CA PRO A 114 0.08 17.54 -9.91
C PRO A 114 1.46 18.11 -10.25
N ILE A 115 2.40 17.23 -10.60
CA ILE A 115 3.73 17.63 -11.05
C ILE A 115 3.90 17.15 -12.50
N TYR A 116 4.39 18.05 -13.33
CA TYR A 116 4.91 17.72 -14.64
C TYR A 116 6.33 18.24 -14.76
N THR A 117 7.28 17.33 -15.00
CA THR A 117 8.67 17.66 -15.31
C THR A 117 9.14 16.85 -16.50
N ASN A 118 9.83 17.50 -17.43
CA ASN A 118 10.38 16.85 -18.64
C ASN A 118 11.87 17.04 -18.80
N VAL A 119 12.48 17.88 -17.96
CA VAL A 119 13.92 18.24 -18.01
C VAL A 119 14.66 17.93 -16.72
N SER A 120 13.93 17.54 -15.67
CA SER A 120 14.47 17.20 -14.36
C SER A 120 13.62 16.13 -13.69
N TYR A 121 14.08 15.59 -12.57
CA TYR A 121 13.27 14.72 -11.74
C TYR A 121 12.22 15.49 -10.96
N GLU A 122 11.08 14.86 -10.67
CA GLU A 122 9.95 15.52 -10.00
C GLU A 122 10.24 15.99 -8.58
N PHE A 123 11.27 15.47 -7.94
CA PHE A 123 11.77 15.89 -6.62
C PHE A 123 12.92 16.92 -6.69
N TYR A 124 13.28 17.42 -7.87
CA TYR A 124 14.39 18.35 -8.08
C TYR A 124 14.35 19.64 -7.23
N PRO A 125 13.21 20.21 -6.86
CA PRO A 125 13.20 21.39 -5.98
C PRO A 125 13.75 21.13 -4.58
N HIS A 126 13.84 19.88 -4.17
CA HIS A 126 14.39 19.47 -2.88
C HIS A 126 15.93 19.33 -2.98
N TRP A 127 16.61 20.44 -2.82
CA TRP A 127 18.08 20.54 -2.94
C TRP A 127 18.88 19.62 -2.00
N ASN A 128 18.23 19.16 -0.92
CA ASN A 128 18.80 18.21 0.03
C ASN A 128 18.38 16.76 -0.23
N PHE A 129 17.81 16.48 -1.39
CA PHE A 129 17.44 15.10 -1.74
C PHE A 129 18.68 14.23 -1.83
N ASN A 130 18.75 13.22 -1.00
CA ASN A 130 19.86 12.28 -0.90
C ASN A 130 19.32 10.85 -1.12
N PRO A 131 19.29 10.35 -2.36
CA PRO A 131 18.83 8.98 -2.62
C PRO A 131 19.66 7.95 -1.84
N PRO A 132 19.06 6.89 -1.34
CA PRO A 132 17.66 6.45 -1.51
C PRO A 132 16.68 7.03 -0.48
N TYR A 133 17.08 8.02 0.31
CA TYR A 133 16.31 8.52 1.44
C TYR A 133 15.20 9.46 0.98
N VAL A 134 13.94 9.03 1.18
CA VAL A 134 12.74 9.77 0.75
C VAL A 134 11.80 10.11 1.90
N ASN A 135 12.08 9.63 3.11
CA ASN A 135 11.20 9.83 4.28
C ASN A 135 11.17 11.28 4.77
N ASP A 136 12.25 12.00 4.62
CA ASP A 136 12.37 13.38 5.11
C ASP A 136 11.84 14.41 4.11
N LEU A 137 11.33 13.99 2.96
CA LEU A 137 10.74 14.89 1.99
C LEU A 137 9.34 15.30 2.43
N GLU A 138 9.16 16.57 2.77
CA GLU A 138 7.87 17.10 3.26
C GLU A 138 6.72 16.85 2.28
N ASP A 139 7.00 16.83 0.99
CA ASP A 139 6.02 16.62 -0.07
C ASP A 139 5.92 15.13 -0.51
N ASN A 140 6.61 14.22 0.17
CA ASN A 140 6.38 12.79 -0.02
C ASN A 140 5.07 12.39 0.69
N ASN A 141 3.98 12.70 0.02
CA ASN A 141 2.63 12.50 0.53
C ASN A 141 2.24 11.03 0.51
N VAL A 142 1.34 10.69 1.42
CA VAL A 142 0.82 9.32 1.56
C VAL A 142 -0.69 9.32 1.36
N GLY A 143 -1.16 8.47 0.47
CA GLY A 143 -2.58 8.17 0.30
C GLY A 143 -2.92 6.81 0.88
N TYR A 144 -3.93 6.76 1.74
CA TYR A 144 -4.48 5.54 2.30
C TYR A 144 -5.82 5.26 1.64
N TYR A 145 -5.95 4.09 1.06
CA TYR A 145 -7.13 3.63 0.35
C TYR A 145 -7.72 2.43 1.06
N ARG A 146 -9.02 2.39 1.25
CA ARG A 146 -9.71 1.21 1.82
C ARG A 146 -10.97 0.91 1.05
N ARG A 147 -11.28 -0.38 0.92
CA ARG A 147 -12.52 -0.85 0.35
C ARG A 147 -12.90 -2.21 0.91
N ASN A 148 -14.18 -2.37 1.21
CA ASN A 148 -14.75 -3.69 1.42
C ASN A 148 -15.15 -4.30 0.08
N PHE A 149 -14.98 -5.63 -0.02
CA PHE A 149 -15.36 -6.40 -1.19
C PHE A 149 -15.84 -7.78 -0.77
N GLU A 150 -16.66 -8.39 -1.60
CA GLU A 150 -17.23 -9.70 -1.34
C GLU A 150 -16.48 -10.76 -2.13
N ILE A 151 -16.15 -11.87 -1.48
CA ILE A 151 -15.65 -13.08 -2.14
C ILE A 151 -16.83 -14.06 -2.25
N PRO A 152 -17.22 -14.45 -3.47
CA PRO A 152 -18.27 -15.44 -3.68
C PRO A 152 -17.91 -16.77 -3.04
N GLN A 153 -18.91 -17.53 -2.57
CA GLN A 153 -18.71 -18.86 -1.98
C GLN A 153 -18.08 -19.84 -2.99
N GLU A 154 -18.37 -19.65 -4.27
CA GLU A 154 -17.85 -20.45 -5.38
C GLU A 154 -16.35 -20.31 -5.60
N TRP A 155 -15.73 -19.25 -5.02
CA TRP A 155 -14.28 -19.05 -5.06
C TRP A 155 -13.55 -19.77 -3.91
N ASP A 156 -14.29 -20.42 -3.00
CA ASP A 156 -13.68 -21.19 -1.93
C ASP A 156 -12.80 -22.31 -2.49
N GLY A 157 -11.55 -22.35 -2.02
CA GLY A 157 -10.54 -23.28 -2.54
C GLY A 157 -9.92 -22.92 -3.89
N GLN A 158 -10.31 -21.79 -4.49
CA GLN A 158 -9.66 -21.25 -5.68
C GLN A 158 -8.43 -20.41 -5.30
N GLN A 159 -7.47 -20.32 -6.22
CA GLN A 159 -6.39 -19.34 -6.11
C GLN A 159 -6.90 -17.97 -6.57
N VAL A 160 -6.76 -16.95 -5.71
CA VAL A 160 -7.30 -15.62 -5.96
C VAL A 160 -6.18 -14.59 -5.92
N PHE A 161 -6.14 -13.77 -6.97
CA PHE A 161 -5.18 -12.69 -7.10
C PHE A 161 -5.89 -11.34 -7.04
N ILE A 162 -5.29 -10.37 -6.35
CA ILE A 162 -5.66 -8.97 -6.52
C ILE A 162 -4.75 -8.33 -7.56
N HIS A 163 -5.37 -7.66 -8.54
CA HIS A 163 -4.67 -7.04 -9.65
C HIS A 163 -4.79 -5.51 -9.57
N PHE A 164 -3.66 -4.83 -9.56
CA PHE A 164 -3.57 -3.38 -9.71
C PHE A 164 -2.98 -3.06 -11.08
N GLY A 165 -3.69 -2.30 -11.89
CA GLY A 165 -3.20 -1.89 -13.22
C GLY A 165 -1.96 -1.01 -13.15
N SER A 166 -1.82 -0.23 -12.08
CA SER A 166 -0.66 0.63 -11.80
C SER A 166 -0.81 1.26 -10.42
N ILE A 167 0.28 1.36 -9.65
CA ILE A 167 0.38 2.16 -8.43
C ILE A 167 1.66 3.00 -8.51
N LYS A 168 1.53 4.32 -8.53
CA LYS A 168 2.70 5.23 -8.54
C LYS A 168 2.82 5.93 -7.17
N SER A 169 4.01 5.95 -6.56
CA SER A 169 5.31 5.31 -6.91
C SER A 169 5.46 3.94 -6.30
N VAL A 170 5.08 3.76 -5.04
CA VAL A 170 5.12 2.52 -4.31
C VAL A 170 3.81 2.32 -3.57
N GLY A 171 3.32 1.10 -3.61
CA GLY A 171 2.13 0.69 -2.88
C GLY A 171 2.41 -0.50 -1.99
N PHE A 172 1.98 -0.41 -0.74
CA PHE A 172 1.90 -1.52 0.18
C PHE A 172 0.45 -1.96 0.29
N VAL A 173 0.22 -3.27 0.30
CA VAL A 173 -1.11 -3.87 0.22
C VAL A 173 -1.39 -4.71 1.46
N TRP A 174 -2.57 -4.54 2.03
CA TRP A 174 -3.12 -5.35 3.13
C TRP A 174 -4.47 -5.93 2.73
N VAL A 175 -4.73 -7.12 3.23
CA VAL A 175 -6.06 -7.74 3.16
C VAL A 175 -6.42 -8.20 4.57
N ASN A 176 -7.61 -7.83 5.02
CA ASN A 176 -8.13 -8.16 6.36
C ASN A 176 -7.19 -7.80 7.52
N GLY A 177 -6.40 -6.72 7.38
CA GLY A 177 -5.44 -6.27 8.39
C GLY A 177 -4.04 -6.87 8.26
N GLU A 178 -3.85 -7.90 7.44
CA GLU A 178 -2.56 -8.55 7.22
C GLU A 178 -1.84 -7.97 6.01
N LYS A 179 -0.55 -7.66 6.16
CA LYS A 179 0.29 -7.14 5.06
C LYS A 179 0.55 -8.25 4.04
N VAL A 180 0.02 -8.06 2.84
CA VAL A 180 0.17 -9.02 1.72
C VAL A 180 1.52 -8.82 1.03
N GLY A 181 1.84 -7.57 0.67
CA GLY A 181 3.06 -7.30 -0.08
C GLY A 181 3.24 -5.84 -0.45
N MET A 182 4.18 -5.59 -1.36
CA MET A 182 4.44 -4.25 -1.89
C MET A 182 5.03 -4.29 -3.29
N SER A 183 4.94 -3.17 -4.00
CA SER A 183 5.59 -2.96 -5.29
C SER A 183 6.03 -1.52 -5.48
N LYS A 184 7.20 -1.32 -6.11
CA LYS A 184 7.73 -0.02 -6.56
C LYS A 184 7.58 0.19 -8.06
N ASP A 185 6.93 -0.71 -8.77
CA ASP A 185 6.77 -0.64 -10.21
C ASP A 185 5.59 0.26 -10.59
N SER A 186 5.90 1.49 -10.97
CA SER A 186 4.91 2.57 -11.14
C SER A 186 4.06 2.46 -12.41
N LYS A 187 4.44 1.67 -13.40
CA LYS A 187 3.87 1.77 -14.76
C LYS A 187 3.34 0.46 -15.32
N THR A 188 3.58 -0.64 -14.63
CA THR A 188 3.13 -1.97 -15.06
C THR A 188 2.11 -2.54 -14.09
N PRO A 189 1.31 -3.50 -14.51
CA PRO A 189 0.40 -4.21 -13.63
C PRO A 189 1.13 -4.95 -12.51
N GLN A 190 0.48 -5.02 -11.37
CA GLN A 190 0.99 -5.66 -10.17
C GLN A 190 -0.06 -6.60 -9.62
N GLU A 191 0.34 -7.84 -9.38
CA GLU A 191 -0.54 -8.87 -8.85
C GLU A 191 0.01 -9.45 -7.56
N PHE A 192 -0.90 -9.76 -6.65
CA PHE A 192 -0.58 -10.39 -5.38
C PHE A 192 -1.53 -11.57 -5.15
N ASP A 193 -0.98 -12.74 -4.84
CA ASP A 193 -1.78 -13.87 -4.37
C ASP A 193 -2.36 -13.54 -2.99
N VAL A 194 -3.68 -13.48 -2.92
CA VAL A 194 -4.41 -13.17 -1.68
C VAL A 194 -5.18 -14.37 -1.14
N THR A 195 -4.98 -15.55 -1.70
CA THR A 195 -5.71 -16.77 -1.38
C THR A 195 -5.78 -17.06 0.10
N THR A 196 -4.66 -16.92 0.82
CA THR A 196 -4.59 -17.22 2.26
C THR A 196 -5.08 -16.09 3.15
N TYR A 197 -5.32 -14.91 2.60
CA TYR A 197 -5.74 -13.71 3.34
C TYR A 197 -7.25 -13.46 3.26
N ILE A 198 -7.94 -14.10 2.31
CA ILE A 198 -9.37 -13.90 2.07
C ILE A 198 -10.21 -15.03 2.64
N ARG A 199 -11.52 -14.78 2.74
CA ARG A 199 -12.53 -15.75 3.12
C ARG A 199 -13.81 -15.47 2.33
N PRO A 200 -14.68 -16.46 2.12
CA PRO A 200 -16.02 -16.21 1.57
C PRO A 200 -16.76 -15.13 2.36
N GLY A 201 -17.52 -14.27 1.66
CA GLY A 201 -18.18 -13.12 2.22
C GLY A 201 -17.30 -11.87 2.24
N THR A 202 -17.55 -10.98 3.20
CA THR A 202 -16.94 -9.65 3.26
C THR A 202 -15.47 -9.71 3.68
N ASN A 203 -14.63 -9.06 2.89
CA ASN A 203 -13.21 -8.83 3.11
C ASN A 203 -12.90 -7.34 2.97
N THR A 204 -11.76 -6.91 3.49
CA THR A 204 -11.27 -5.54 3.36
C THR A 204 -9.92 -5.53 2.68
N VAL A 205 -9.76 -4.72 1.66
CA VAL A 205 -8.44 -4.37 1.10
C VAL A 205 -8.07 -2.96 1.58
N ALA A 206 -6.81 -2.79 1.97
CA ALA A 206 -6.23 -1.50 2.28
C ALA A 206 -4.91 -1.32 1.54
N VAL A 207 -4.65 -0.12 1.03
CA VAL A 207 -3.44 0.20 0.29
C VAL A 207 -2.87 1.51 0.79
N GLU A 208 -1.58 1.51 1.12
CA GLU A 208 -0.81 2.70 1.45
C GLU A 208 0.07 3.04 0.24
N VAL A 209 -0.12 4.23 -0.31
CA VAL A 209 0.57 4.68 -1.53
C VAL A 209 1.44 5.88 -1.19
N PHE A 210 2.75 5.75 -1.39
CA PHE A 210 3.70 6.84 -1.27
C PHE A 210 3.92 7.48 -2.63
N ARG A 211 3.98 8.80 -2.64
CA ARG A 211 4.20 9.58 -3.85
C ARG A 211 5.57 9.29 -4.49
N TRP A 212 6.62 9.17 -3.66
CA TRP A 212 7.98 8.91 -4.09
C TRP A 212 8.57 7.71 -3.36
N SER A 213 9.45 7.00 -4.05
CA SER A 213 10.35 5.98 -3.53
C SER A 213 11.80 6.31 -3.89
N ASP A 214 12.72 5.49 -3.43
CA ASP A 214 14.14 5.50 -3.79
C ASP A 214 14.41 5.50 -5.31
#